data_cd20a8025297d20f15c0503bfdecd1cb
#
_entry.id   cd20a8025297d20f15c0503bfdecd1cb
#
_cell.length_a   1.000
_cell.length_b   1.000
_cell.length_c   1.000
_cell.angle_alpha   90.00
_cell.angle_beta   90.00
_cell.angle_gamma   90.00
#
_symmetry.space_group_name_H-M   'P 1'
#
loop_
_entity.id
_entity.type
_entity.pdbx_description
1 polymer ?
#
loop_
_entity_poly.entity_id
_entity_poly.type
_entity_poly.pdbx_seq_one_letter_code
_entity_poly.pdbx_strand_id
1 'polypeptide(L)'
;SVITTGRAREMIVACADLIRRMVVDHLHVVGDIYDRGPSPHLILDSLMNHHSVDIQWGNHDILWMGAAAGSRPCICNVIRIAARYGNLATLEEGYGINLLPLAKLAMEYYGDDPCLCFREQSAYQNLDQAKHLTLDPSLEEKMHKAITIMQFKIEGQMILSHPDFGMEDRLLLDKIDLSQGSVTIDGISYPMKDKHFPTLDPEHPYLLTEQEQEVIDQIQQSFMHCEKLQQHIQFLFSHGSLYKVYNGNLLYHGCIPLTKDGKFLPVRLFAKTYTG
;
A
#
# COMPACT_ATOMS: atom_id res chain seq x y z
N SER A 1 -25.26 19.38 38.88
CA SER A 1 -25.39 19.44 37.40
C SER A 1 -24.12 18.90 36.74
N VAL A 2 -24.18 18.48 35.49
CA VAL A 2 -23.01 17.94 34.78
C VAL A 2 -21.86 18.92 34.68
N ILE A 3 -22.17 20.21 34.63
CA ILE A 3 -21.16 21.29 34.65
C ILE A 3 -20.47 21.36 36.03
N THR A 4 -21.24 21.24 37.10
CA THR A 4 -20.71 21.30 38.47
C THR A 4 -19.80 20.11 38.81
N THR A 5 -20.00 18.98 38.19
CA THR A 5 -19.16 17.76 38.32
C THR A 5 -17.93 17.76 37.40
N GLY A 6 -17.77 18.74 36.55
CA GLY A 6 -16.66 18.80 35.57
C GLY A 6 -16.80 17.83 34.39
N ARG A 7 -17.95 17.15 34.24
CA ARG A 7 -18.19 16.10 33.23
C ARG A 7 -18.91 16.56 31.97
N ALA A 8 -18.90 17.87 31.72
CA ALA A 8 -19.63 18.45 30.58
C ALA A 8 -19.12 17.91 29.22
N ARG A 9 -17.79 17.77 29.06
CA ARG A 9 -17.17 17.24 27.84
C ARG A 9 -17.62 15.79 27.55
N GLU A 10 -17.59 14.93 28.56
CA GLU A 10 -17.99 13.53 28.43
C GLU A 10 -19.47 13.40 28.06
N MET A 11 -20.32 14.24 28.62
CA MET A 11 -21.75 14.27 28.27
C MET A 11 -21.97 14.76 26.84
N ILE A 12 -21.25 15.79 26.40
CA ILE A 12 -21.35 16.29 25.01
C ILE A 12 -20.96 15.18 24.02
N VAL A 13 -19.84 14.49 24.29
CA VAL A 13 -19.40 13.36 23.46
C VAL A 13 -20.45 12.24 23.44
N ALA A 14 -20.97 11.84 24.60
CA ALA A 14 -21.98 10.79 24.68
C ALA A 14 -23.28 11.18 23.95
N CYS A 15 -23.71 12.44 24.07
CA CYS A 15 -24.87 12.94 23.32
C CYS A 15 -24.63 12.98 21.81
N ALA A 16 -23.45 13.42 21.38
CA ALA A 16 -23.07 13.42 19.96
C ALA A 16 -23.03 12.00 19.38
N ASP A 17 -22.48 11.03 20.12
CA ASP A 17 -22.44 9.63 19.74
C ASP A 17 -23.87 9.02 19.67
N LEU A 18 -24.74 9.37 20.61
CA LEU A 18 -26.13 8.93 20.59
C LEU A 18 -26.86 9.50 19.35
N ILE A 19 -26.70 10.79 19.08
CA ILE A 19 -27.30 11.43 17.89
C ILE A 19 -26.80 10.74 16.62
N ARG A 20 -25.50 10.51 16.51
CA ARG A 20 -24.90 9.81 15.36
C ARG A 20 -25.51 8.43 15.16
N ARG A 21 -25.66 7.63 16.22
CA ARG A 21 -26.27 6.30 16.17
C ARG A 21 -27.75 6.33 15.80
N MET A 22 -28.46 7.40 16.14
CA MET A 22 -29.89 7.55 15.79
C MET A 22 -30.11 8.06 14.38
N VAL A 23 -29.16 8.82 13.81
CA VAL A 23 -29.27 9.43 12.48
C VAL A 23 -28.67 8.52 11.40
N VAL A 24 -27.57 7.82 11.70
CA VAL A 24 -26.91 6.90 10.78
C VAL A 24 -27.20 5.49 11.25
N ASP A 25 -28.18 4.83 10.62
CA ASP A 25 -28.55 3.45 10.93
C ASP A 25 -27.44 2.48 10.54
N HIS A 26 -26.91 2.64 9.33
CA HIS A 26 -25.83 1.81 8.81
C HIS A 26 -24.86 2.63 7.95
N LEU A 27 -23.55 2.44 8.16
CA LEU A 27 -22.49 3.10 7.40
C LEU A 27 -21.94 2.15 6.34
N HIS A 28 -21.96 2.57 5.09
CA HIS A 28 -21.28 1.88 3.99
C HIS A 28 -19.99 2.60 3.63
N VAL A 29 -18.87 1.90 3.67
CA VAL A 29 -17.54 2.40 3.26
C VAL A 29 -17.15 1.70 1.96
N VAL A 30 -17.00 2.47 0.89
CA VAL A 30 -16.72 1.92 -0.45
C VAL A 30 -15.21 1.79 -0.74
N GLY A 31 -14.44 1.47 0.27
CA GLY A 31 -13.04 1.05 0.16
C GLY A 31 -12.00 2.15 0.05
N ASP A 32 -10.78 1.69 -0.21
CA ASP A 32 -9.54 2.49 -0.26
C ASP A 32 -9.29 3.32 1.01
N ILE A 33 -9.56 2.70 2.18
CA ILE A 33 -9.20 3.29 3.48
C ILE A 33 -7.68 3.49 3.56
N TYR A 34 -6.93 2.58 2.96
CA TYR A 34 -5.47 2.56 2.92
C TYR A 34 -4.86 3.20 1.66
N ASP A 35 -5.57 4.05 0.92
CA ASP A 35 -4.98 4.73 -0.23
C ASP A 35 -3.90 5.74 0.23
N ARG A 36 -3.77 6.86 -0.38
CA ARG A 36 -2.67 7.83 -0.26
C ARG A 36 -2.79 8.79 0.93
N GLY A 37 -3.91 8.75 1.65
CA GLY A 37 -4.18 9.62 2.78
C GLY A 37 -3.37 9.24 4.04
N PRO A 38 -3.10 10.19 4.93
CA PRO A 38 -2.42 9.91 6.18
C PRO A 38 -3.34 9.21 7.19
N SER A 39 -2.72 8.47 8.12
CA SER A 39 -3.38 7.95 9.33
C SER A 39 -4.62 7.06 9.11
N PRO A 40 -4.62 6.10 8.16
CA PRO A 40 -5.75 5.17 7.96
C PRO A 40 -6.06 4.35 9.22
N HIS A 41 -5.09 4.14 10.10
CA HIS A 41 -5.26 3.46 11.37
C HIS A 41 -6.27 4.17 12.29
N LEU A 42 -6.33 5.51 12.29
CA LEU A 42 -7.30 6.26 13.06
C LEU A 42 -8.73 6.14 12.48
N ILE A 43 -8.82 6.03 11.16
CA ILE A 43 -10.10 5.78 10.49
C ILE A 43 -10.63 4.41 10.89
N LEU A 44 -9.78 3.37 10.83
CA LEU A 44 -10.16 2.02 11.22
C LEU A 44 -10.51 1.93 12.71
N ASP A 45 -9.73 2.55 13.60
CA ASP A 45 -10.08 2.66 15.02
C ASP A 45 -11.49 3.26 15.21
N SER A 46 -11.87 4.27 14.41
CA SER A 46 -13.21 4.87 14.45
C SER A 46 -14.28 3.95 13.89
N LEU A 47 -14.01 3.25 12.78
CA LEU A 47 -14.95 2.31 12.16
C LEU A 47 -15.23 1.09 13.06
N MET A 48 -14.21 0.56 13.72
CA MET A 48 -14.32 -0.53 14.69
C MET A 48 -15.23 -0.16 15.88
N ASN A 49 -15.30 1.11 16.23
CA ASN A 49 -16.16 1.64 17.27
C ASN A 49 -17.55 2.08 16.75
N HIS A 50 -17.82 1.97 15.45
CA HIS A 50 -19.11 2.34 14.88
C HIS A 50 -20.11 1.19 15.10
N HIS A 51 -21.37 1.54 15.42
CA HIS A 51 -22.41 0.55 15.82
C HIS A 51 -22.84 -0.39 14.68
N SER A 52 -22.74 0.04 13.43
CA SER A 52 -23.14 -0.76 12.27
C SER A 52 -22.40 -0.27 11.03
N VAL A 53 -21.52 -1.09 10.46
CA VAL A 53 -20.68 -0.72 9.31
C VAL A 53 -20.41 -1.93 8.43
N ASP A 54 -20.35 -1.71 7.14
CA ASP A 54 -19.73 -2.64 6.18
C ASP A 54 -18.77 -1.90 5.24
N ILE A 55 -17.86 -2.66 4.65
CA ILE A 55 -16.77 -2.15 3.84
C ILE A 55 -16.70 -2.92 2.52
N GLN A 56 -16.70 -2.22 1.40
CA GLN A 56 -16.40 -2.82 0.09
C GLN A 56 -14.92 -2.57 -0.19
N TRP A 57 -14.12 -3.65 -0.21
CA TRP A 57 -12.65 -3.53 -0.30
C TRP A 57 -12.20 -2.83 -1.57
N GLY A 58 -11.36 -1.80 -1.42
CA GLY A 58 -10.60 -1.22 -2.49
C GLY A 58 -9.31 -1.99 -2.77
N ASN A 59 -8.64 -1.65 -3.87
CA ASN A 59 -7.39 -2.32 -4.24
C ASN A 59 -6.25 -2.03 -3.23
N HIS A 60 -6.23 -0.86 -2.62
CA HIS A 60 -5.26 -0.55 -1.56
C HIS A 60 -5.53 -1.36 -0.28
N ASP A 61 -6.80 -1.55 0.08
CA ASP A 61 -7.16 -2.40 1.23
C ASP A 61 -6.67 -3.84 1.02
N ILE A 62 -6.87 -4.40 -0.18
CA ILE A 62 -6.38 -5.74 -0.55
C ILE A 62 -4.85 -5.83 -0.47
N LEU A 63 -4.12 -4.79 -0.90
CA LEU A 63 -2.66 -4.76 -0.78
C LEU A 63 -2.22 -4.81 0.69
N TRP A 64 -2.88 -4.08 1.58
CA TRP A 64 -2.58 -4.10 3.01
C TRP A 64 -2.96 -5.44 3.67
N MET A 65 -4.06 -6.07 3.24
CA MET A 65 -4.40 -7.44 3.65
C MET A 65 -3.30 -8.43 3.26
N GLY A 66 -2.82 -8.34 2.01
CA GLY A 66 -1.71 -9.17 1.52
C GLY A 66 -0.41 -8.91 2.29
N ALA A 67 -0.09 -7.65 2.59
CA ALA A 67 1.10 -7.29 3.37
C ALA A 67 1.04 -7.84 4.80
N ALA A 68 -0.10 -7.71 5.47
CA ALA A 68 -0.32 -8.28 6.81
C ALA A 68 -0.25 -9.81 6.84
N ALA A 69 -0.62 -10.46 5.74
CA ALA A 69 -0.48 -11.91 5.55
C ALA A 69 0.96 -12.34 5.18
N GLY A 70 1.91 -11.40 5.05
CA GLY A 70 3.30 -11.67 4.75
C GLY A 70 3.63 -11.75 3.26
N SER A 71 2.76 -11.32 2.36
CA SER A 71 3.06 -11.23 0.93
C SER A 71 4.12 -10.16 0.66
N ARG A 72 5.33 -10.57 0.31
CA ARG A 72 6.47 -9.67 0.03
C ARG A 72 6.19 -8.67 -1.08
N PRO A 73 5.58 -9.03 -2.23
CA PRO A 73 5.19 -8.05 -3.23
C PRO A 73 4.23 -6.97 -2.68
N CYS A 74 3.25 -7.39 -1.87
CA CYS A 74 2.31 -6.46 -1.24
C CYS A 74 3.00 -5.55 -0.22
N ILE A 75 3.92 -6.08 0.60
CA ILE A 75 4.71 -5.30 1.56
C ILE A 75 5.52 -4.22 0.84
N CYS A 76 6.27 -4.60 -0.21
CA CYS A 76 7.04 -3.63 -1.00
C CYS A 76 6.15 -2.55 -1.61
N ASN A 77 4.99 -2.95 -2.13
CA ASN A 77 4.04 -2.02 -2.74
C ASN A 77 3.47 -1.03 -1.72
N VAL A 78 3.07 -1.51 -0.54
CA VAL A 78 2.58 -0.67 0.57
C VAL A 78 3.64 0.35 0.99
N ILE A 79 4.89 -0.07 1.22
CA ILE A 79 5.98 0.82 1.63
C ILE A 79 6.31 1.82 0.51
N ARG A 80 6.38 1.37 -0.74
CA ARG A 80 6.64 2.24 -1.90
C ARG A 80 5.58 3.32 -2.06
N ILE A 81 4.30 2.97 -1.91
CA ILE A 81 3.19 3.94 -1.97
C ILE A 81 3.29 4.91 -0.80
N ALA A 82 3.54 4.42 0.42
CA ALA A 82 3.72 5.28 1.59
C ALA A 82 4.88 6.27 1.40
N ALA A 83 6.04 5.81 0.91
CA ALA A 83 7.19 6.68 0.62
C ALA A 83 6.87 7.71 -0.48
N ARG A 84 6.21 7.27 -1.57
CA ARG A 84 5.86 8.16 -2.69
C ARG A 84 4.96 9.33 -2.27
N TYR A 85 4.09 9.13 -1.31
CA TYR A 85 3.11 10.13 -0.87
C TYR A 85 3.42 10.73 0.51
N GLY A 86 4.64 10.52 1.04
CA GLY A 86 5.10 11.10 2.31
C GLY A 86 4.38 10.56 3.54
N ASN A 87 3.96 9.30 3.52
CA ASN A 87 3.15 8.68 4.57
C ASN A 87 3.87 7.53 5.31
N LEU A 88 5.20 7.50 5.31
CA LEU A 88 5.97 6.48 6.06
C LEU A 88 5.65 6.49 7.56
N ALA A 89 5.31 7.65 8.12
CA ALA A 89 4.84 7.79 9.51
C ALA A 89 3.61 6.91 9.81
N THR A 90 2.76 6.62 8.83
CA THR A 90 1.65 5.67 9.00
C THR A 90 2.16 4.26 9.35
N LEU A 91 3.26 3.83 8.74
CA LEU A 91 3.86 2.53 9.01
C LEU A 91 4.59 2.54 10.36
N GLU A 92 5.44 3.53 10.60
CA GLU A 92 6.31 3.60 11.78
C GLU A 92 5.54 4.00 13.04
N GLU A 93 4.86 5.14 13.03
CA GLU A 93 4.14 5.66 14.20
C GLU A 93 2.74 5.03 14.35
N GLY A 94 2.04 4.82 13.23
CA GLY A 94 0.68 4.27 13.25
C GLY A 94 0.62 2.79 13.61
N TYR A 95 1.56 2.01 13.08
CA TYR A 95 1.59 0.54 13.24
C TYR A 95 2.85 0.00 13.92
N GLY A 96 3.88 0.81 14.13
CA GLY A 96 5.14 0.35 14.72
C GLY A 96 5.94 -0.57 13.79
N ILE A 97 5.76 -0.47 12.48
CA ILE A 97 6.53 -1.23 11.49
C ILE A 97 7.95 -0.68 11.45
N ASN A 98 8.94 -1.54 11.68
CA ASN A 98 10.33 -1.14 11.70
C ASN A 98 10.90 -1.01 10.29
N LEU A 99 11.12 0.22 9.82
CA LEU A 99 11.72 0.52 8.52
C LEU A 99 13.23 0.81 8.59
N LEU A 100 13.86 0.75 9.79
CA LEU A 100 15.29 0.97 9.94
C LEU A 100 16.19 0.08 9.05
N PRO A 101 15.87 -1.21 8.83
CA PRO A 101 16.64 -2.03 7.90
C PRO A 101 16.65 -1.46 6.48
N LEU A 102 15.51 -0.98 5.99
CA LEU A 102 15.39 -0.34 4.68
C LEU A 102 16.15 0.99 4.63
N ALA A 103 16.08 1.80 5.68
CA ALA A 103 16.81 3.06 5.77
C ALA A 103 18.32 2.84 5.70
N LYS A 104 18.85 1.83 6.39
CA LYS A 104 20.28 1.44 6.32
C LYS A 104 20.69 1.02 4.92
N LEU A 105 19.94 0.11 4.29
CA LEU A 105 20.17 -0.33 2.92
C LEU A 105 20.18 0.86 1.95
N ALA A 106 19.19 1.74 2.09
CA ALA A 106 19.04 2.92 1.24
C ALA A 106 20.24 3.87 1.36
N MET A 107 20.76 4.08 2.56
CA MET A 107 21.96 4.90 2.77
C MET A 107 23.24 4.23 2.25
N GLU A 108 23.35 2.91 2.36
CA GLU A 108 24.51 2.15 1.87
C GLU A 108 24.62 2.22 0.34
N TYR A 109 23.54 1.98 -0.38
CA TYR A 109 23.54 1.88 -1.83
C TYR A 109 23.22 3.19 -2.57
N TYR A 110 22.46 4.09 -1.95
CA TYR A 110 21.97 5.32 -2.57
C TYR A 110 22.33 6.58 -1.77
N GLY A 111 23.27 6.50 -0.82
CA GLY A 111 23.66 7.62 0.04
C GLY A 111 24.07 8.88 -0.73
N ASP A 112 24.84 8.73 -1.80
CA ASP A 112 25.32 9.81 -2.66
C ASP A 112 24.39 10.08 -3.87
N ASP A 113 23.30 9.31 -4.03
CA ASP A 113 22.36 9.47 -5.13
C ASP A 113 21.32 10.55 -4.79
N PRO A 114 21.11 11.54 -5.65
CA PRO A 114 20.09 12.58 -5.42
C PRO A 114 18.65 12.07 -5.56
N CYS A 115 18.43 10.85 -6.01
CA CYS A 115 17.13 10.16 -6.14
C CYS A 115 15.99 11.02 -6.72
N LEU A 116 16.27 11.90 -7.69
CA LEU A 116 15.34 12.92 -8.20
C LEU A 116 14.01 12.37 -8.73
N CYS A 117 14.04 11.13 -9.25
CA CYS A 117 12.84 10.46 -9.78
C CYS A 117 11.93 9.90 -8.67
N PHE A 118 12.41 9.87 -7.43
CA PHE A 118 11.76 9.26 -6.27
C PHE A 118 11.31 10.28 -5.23
N ARG A 119 11.29 11.55 -5.58
CA ARG A 119 10.78 12.62 -4.72
C ARG A 119 9.31 12.41 -4.38
N GLU A 120 8.96 12.83 -3.19
CA GLU A 120 7.59 12.82 -2.70
C GLU A 120 6.64 13.54 -3.66
N GLN A 121 5.49 12.91 -3.93
CA GLN A 121 4.39 13.48 -4.69
C GLN A 121 3.23 13.78 -3.75
N SER A 122 3.42 14.73 -2.83
CA SER A 122 2.35 15.13 -1.93
C SER A 122 1.20 15.80 -2.66
N ALA A 123 0.02 15.19 -2.63
CA ALA A 123 -1.22 15.81 -3.09
C ALA A 123 -1.66 16.95 -2.14
N TYR A 124 -1.03 17.10 -0.98
CA TYR A 124 -1.42 17.98 0.12
C TYR A 124 -0.37 19.05 0.44
N GLN A 125 0.45 19.44 -0.52
CA GLN A 125 1.52 20.45 -0.32
C GLN A 125 1.05 21.80 0.28
N ASN A 126 -0.25 22.02 0.41
CA ASN A 126 -0.85 23.26 0.91
C ASN A 126 -1.61 23.12 2.23
N LEU A 127 -1.68 21.98 2.85
CA LEU A 127 -2.35 21.78 4.14
C LEU A 127 -1.30 21.60 5.23
N ASP A 128 -1.02 22.68 5.89
CA ASP A 128 -0.26 22.85 7.12
C ASP A 128 1.00 21.97 7.29
N GLN A 129 2.12 22.69 7.33
CA GLN A 129 3.45 22.29 7.73
C GLN A 129 3.55 21.80 9.18
N ALA A 130 2.66 20.94 9.62
CA ALA A 130 2.95 20.04 10.72
C ALA A 130 3.79 18.89 10.14
N LYS A 131 5.00 19.22 9.66
CA LYS A 131 6.03 18.22 9.46
C LYS A 131 6.27 17.60 10.82
N HIS A 132 5.69 16.45 11.05
CA HIS A 132 6.13 15.53 12.08
C HIS A 132 7.65 15.42 11.95
N LEU A 133 8.33 15.27 13.06
CA LEU A 133 9.78 15.07 13.20
C LEU A 133 10.20 13.77 12.49
N THR A 134 10.03 13.69 11.20
CA THR A 134 10.30 12.54 10.37
C THR A 134 11.61 12.75 9.65
N LEU A 135 12.21 11.67 9.29
CA LEU A 135 13.47 11.48 8.58
C LEU A 135 13.82 12.63 7.62
N ASP A 136 15.10 12.87 7.41
CA ASP A 136 15.58 13.75 6.36
C ASP A 136 14.84 13.39 5.04
N PRO A 137 14.18 14.34 4.37
CA PRO A 137 13.48 14.09 3.10
C PRO A 137 14.34 13.37 2.07
N SER A 138 15.65 13.62 2.09
CA SER A 138 16.61 12.92 1.23
C SER A 138 16.70 11.42 1.55
N LEU A 139 16.51 11.01 2.78
CA LEU A 139 16.49 9.60 3.19
C LEU A 139 15.21 8.90 2.70
N GLU A 140 14.06 9.57 2.79
CA GLU A 140 12.79 9.02 2.28
C GLU A 140 12.83 8.78 0.77
N GLU A 141 13.45 9.69 0.00
CA GLU A 141 13.67 9.51 -1.45
C GLU A 141 14.55 8.30 -1.75
N LYS A 142 15.60 8.07 -0.96
CA LYS A 142 16.48 6.90 -1.07
C LYS A 142 15.78 5.60 -0.69
N MET A 143 15.00 5.62 0.40
CA MET A 143 14.15 4.49 0.80
C MET A 143 13.11 4.15 -0.26
N HIS A 144 12.49 5.17 -0.86
CA HIS A 144 11.55 5.00 -1.97
C HIS A 144 12.21 4.32 -3.17
N LYS A 145 13.44 4.74 -3.54
CA LYS A 145 14.21 4.11 -4.62
C LYS A 145 14.54 2.67 -4.27
N ALA A 146 15.12 2.41 -3.10
CA ALA A 146 15.50 1.08 -2.66
C ALA A 146 14.33 0.10 -2.69
N ILE A 147 13.22 0.46 -2.05
CA ILE A 147 12.03 -0.41 -2.01
C ILE A 147 11.39 -0.61 -3.39
N THR A 148 11.49 0.38 -4.30
CA THR A 148 11.00 0.25 -5.68
C THR A 148 11.79 -0.80 -6.44
N ILE A 149 13.11 -0.81 -6.34
CA ILE A 149 13.96 -1.82 -6.99
C ILE A 149 13.69 -3.20 -6.40
N MET A 150 13.63 -3.32 -5.08
CA MET A 150 13.26 -4.57 -4.40
C MET A 150 11.88 -5.06 -4.85
N GLN A 151 10.89 -4.17 -4.97
CA GLN A 151 9.56 -4.51 -5.47
C GLN A 151 9.62 -5.13 -6.87
N PHE A 152 10.31 -4.49 -7.81
CA PHE A 152 10.42 -5.02 -9.18
C PHE A 152 11.10 -6.38 -9.23
N LYS A 153 12.12 -6.61 -8.39
CA LYS A 153 12.76 -7.92 -8.29
C LYS A 153 11.80 -8.98 -7.76
N ILE A 154 11.12 -8.71 -6.66
CA ILE A 154 10.20 -9.64 -5.99
C ILE A 154 8.95 -9.91 -6.84
N GLU A 155 8.36 -8.87 -7.44
CA GLU A 155 7.25 -9.03 -8.38
C GLU A 155 7.67 -9.83 -9.62
N GLY A 156 8.87 -9.59 -10.15
CA GLY A 156 9.41 -10.35 -11.27
C GLY A 156 9.57 -11.84 -10.96
N GLN A 157 10.10 -12.18 -9.77
CA GLN A 157 10.17 -13.57 -9.31
C GLN A 157 8.77 -14.22 -9.23
N MET A 158 7.80 -13.49 -8.70
CA MET A 158 6.40 -13.97 -8.62
C MET A 158 5.82 -14.19 -10.02
N ILE A 159 5.97 -13.24 -10.93
CA ILE A 159 5.45 -13.33 -12.31
C ILE A 159 6.08 -14.51 -13.05
N LEU A 160 7.41 -14.66 -12.96
CA LEU A 160 8.14 -15.77 -13.59
C LEU A 160 7.73 -17.15 -13.03
N SER A 161 7.37 -17.22 -11.75
CA SER A 161 6.90 -18.47 -11.13
C SER A 161 5.42 -18.76 -11.40
N HIS A 162 4.67 -17.77 -11.87
CA HIS A 162 3.23 -17.86 -12.15
C HIS A 162 2.85 -17.30 -13.52
N PRO A 163 3.30 -17.92 -14.62
CA PRO A 163 3.02 -17.42 -15.97
C PRO A 163 1.53 -17.42 -16.32
N ASP A 164 0.72 -18.19 -15.60
CA ASP A 164 -0.74 -18.21 -15.73
C ASP A 164 -1.43 -16.91 -15.27
N PHE A 165 -0.71 -15.99 -14.59
CA PHE A 165 -1.24 -14.67 -14.24
C PHE A 165 -1.30 -13.72 -15.45
N GLY A 166 -0.55 -14.00 -16.52
CA GLY A 166 -0.52 -13.16 -17.73
C GLY A 166 -0.02 -11.74 -17.46
N MET A 167 1.04 -11.59 -16.63
CA MET A 167 1.58 -10.31 -16.18
C MET A 167 3.01 -10.05 -16.71
N GLU A 168 3.44 -10.74 -17.75
CA GLU A 168 4.80 -10.66 -18.30
C GLU A 168 5.14 -9.26 -18.84
N ASP A 169 4.13 -8.47 -19.20
CA ASP A 169 4.29 -7.07 -19.60
C ASP A 169 4.87 -6.18 -18.50
N ARG A 170 4.75 -6.61 -17.23
CA ARG A 170 5.33 -5.93 -16.05
C ARG A 170 6.79 -6.29 -15.77
N LEU A 171 7.35 -7.25 -16.46
CA LEU A 171 8.79 -7.55 -16.39
C LEU A 171 9.56 -6.44 -17.11
N LEU A 172 10.32 -5.65 -16.36
CA LEU A 172 11.03 -4.47 -16.86
C LEU A 172 12.54 -4.52 -16.61
N LEU A 173 13.01 -5.16 -15.55
CA LEU A 173 14.41 -5.13 -15.16
C LEU A 173 15.32 -5.84 -16.16
N ASP A 174 14.85 -6.90 -16.80
CA ASP A 174 15.53 -7.62 -17.88
C ASP A 174 15.59 -6.85 -19.21
N LYS A 175 14.83 -5.74 -19.32
CA LYS A 175 14.77 -4.87 -20.49
C LYS A 175 15.68 -3.64 -20.38
N ILE A 176 16.40 -3.50 -19.26
CA ILE A 176 17.29 -2.37 -18.99
C ILE A 176 18.67 -2.66 -19.54
N ASP A 177 19.19 -1.75 -20.35
CA ASP A 177 20.59 -1.68 -20.74
C ASP A 177 21.29 -0.62 -19.87
N LEU A 178 22.01 -1.06 -18.84
CA LEU A 178 22.73 -0.18 -17.93
C LEU A 178 23.88 0.57 -18.65
N SER A 179 24.49 -0.03 -19.67
CA SER A 179 25.60 0.55 -20.40
C SER A 179 25.15 1.76 -21.25
N GLN A 180 23.98 1.67 -21.84
CA GLN A 180 23.35 2.74 -22.63
C GLN A 180 22.46 3.65 -21.75
N GLY A 181 22.08 3.19 -20.57
CA GLY A 181 21.12 3.88 -19.70
C GLY A 181 19.75 4.01 -20.36
N SER A 182 19.28 2.92 -20.93
CA SER A 182 18.00 2.84 -21.65
C SER A 182 17.19 1.60 -21.23
N VAL A 183 15.88 1.64 -21.51
CA VAL A 183 14.98 0.52 -21.36
C VAL A 183 14.24 0.27 -22.68
N THR A 184 14.12 -0.99 -23.08
CA THR A 184 13.42 -1.37 -24.32
C THR A 184 12.04 -1.90 -24.01
N ILE A 185 10.99 -1.21 -24.46
CA ILE A 185 9.58 -1.60 -24.30
C ILE A 185 8.96 -1.72 -25.68
N ASP A 186 8.34 -2.86 -25.98
CA ASP A 186 7.71 -3.16 -27.26
C ASP A 186 8.61 -2.88 -28.49
N GLY A 187 9.91 -3.19 -28.34
CA GLY A 187 10.92 -3.00 -29.38
C GLY A 187 11.40 -1.56 -29.55
N ILE A 188 10.94 -0.61 -28.74
CA ILE A 188 11.33 0.79 -28.75
C ILE A 188 12.24 1.06 -27.55
N SER A 189 13.43 1.62 -27.81
CA SER A 189 14.37 2.01 -26.74
C SER A 189 14.07 3.41 -26.24
N TYR A 190 13.93 3.55 -24.92
CA TYR A 190 13.71 4.83 -24.23
C TYR A 190 14.88 5.17 -23.32
N PRO A 191 15.40 6.40 -23.35
CA PRO A 191 16.44 6.82 -22.43
C PRO A 191 15.89 6.92 -21.01
N MET A 192 16.60 6.37 -20.03
CA MET A 192 16.23 6.48 -18.63
C MET A 192 16.76 7.77 -18.02
N LYS A 193 15.95 8.40 -17.16
CA LYS A 193 16.35 9.60 -16.40
C LYS A 193 17.28 9.23 -15.23
N ASP A 194 16.99 8.14 -14.57
CA ASP A 194 17.82 7.55 -13.52
C ASP A 194 18.56 6.33 -14.08
N LYS A 195 19.85 6.25 -13.82
CA LYS A 195 20.74 5.21 -14.38
C LYS A 195 21.57 4.50 -13.31
N HIS A 196 21.39 4.89 -12.06
CA HIS A 196 22.15 4.37 -10.94
C HIS A 196 21.38 3.26 -10.21
N PHE A 197 21.65 2.00 -10.54
CA PHE A 197 21.02 0.82 -9.96
C PHE A 197 22.08 -0.17 -9.45
N PRO A 198 22.78 0.16 -8.34
CA PRO A 198 23.96 -0.61 -7.87
C PRO A 198 23.63 -2.04 -7.44
N THR A 199 22.38 -2.33 -7.08
CA THR A 199 21.94 -3.67 -6.69
C THR A 199 21.39 -4.51 -7.84
N LEU A 200 21.32 -3.95 -9.07
CA LEU A 200 20.82 -4.67 -10.24
C LEU A 200 21.92 -5.47 -10.91
N ASP A 201 21.77 -6.79 -10.95
CA ASP A 201 22.63 -7.70 -11.72
C ASP A 201 22.02 -7.89 -13.12
N PRO A 202 22.69 -7.49 -14.21
CA PRO A 202 22.18 -7.65 -15.57
C PRO A 202 21.99 -9.12 -16.00
N GLU A 203 22.76 -10.06 -15.43
CA GLU A 203 22.62 -11.50 -15.73
C GLU A 203 21.44 -12.12 -14.97
N HIS A 204 21.16 -11.60 -13.78
CA HIS A 204 20.08 -12.08 -12.89
C HIS A 204 19.23 -10.91 -12.37
N PRO A 205 18.50 -10.18 -13.24
CA PRO A 205 17.89 -8.88 -12.90
C PRO A 205 16.83 -8.95 -11.80
N TYR A 206 16.26 -10.10 -11.56
CA TYR A 206 15.24 -10.32 -10.52
C TYR A 206 15.79 -10.96 -9.24
N LEU A 207 17.11 -11.22 -9.16
CA LEU A 207 17.71 -11.76 -7.94
C LEU A 207 17.92 -10.64 -6.90
N LEU A 208 17.47 -10.87 -5.67
CA LEU A 208 17.79 -10.00 -4.54
C LEU A 208 19.26 -10.18 -4.14
N THR A 209 19.90 -9.11 -3.70
CA THR A 209 21.17 -9.23 -2.97
C THR A 209 20.92 -9.86 -1.59
N GLU A 210 21.98 -10.33 -0.93
CA GLU A 210 21.86 -10.88 0.44
C GLU A 210 21.26 -9.82 1.39
N GLN A 211 21.71 -8.56 1.28
CA GLN A 211 21.21 -7.47 2.11
C GLN A 211 19.75 -7.15 1.80
N GLU A 212 19.33 -7.12 0.53
CA GLU A 212 17.92 -6.93 0.17
C GLU A 212 17.04 -8.06 0.71
N GLN A 213 17.55 -9.30 0.69
CA GLN A 213 16.85 -10.47 1.25
C GLN A 213 16.68 -10.34 2.76
N GLU A 214 17.72 -9.97 3.49
CA GLU A 214 17.67 -9.74 4.94
C GLU A 214 16.68 -8.62 5.29
N VAL A 215 16.69 -7.52 4.54
CA VAL A 215 15.80 -6.39 4.76
C VAL A 215 14.34 -6.81 4.59
N ILE A 216 14.00 -7.49 3.48
CA ILE A 216 12.61 -7.90 3.26
C ILE A 216 12.14 -8.94 4.29
N ASP A 217 13.02 -9.82 4.75
CA ASP A 217 12.71 -10.80 5.79
C ASP A 217 12.37 -10.12 7.12
N GLN A 218 13.18 -9.13 7.55
CA GLN A 218 12.93 -8.37 8.78
C GLN A 218 11.63 -7.55 8.70
N ILE A 219 11.38 -6.89 7.57
CA ILE A 219 10.17 -6.11 7.37
C ILE A 219 8.94 -7.03 7.33
N GLN A 220 9.02 -8.16 6.66
CA GLN A 220 7.95 -9.16 6.63
C GLN A 220 7.55 -9.60 8.04
N GLN A 221 8.53 -9.89 8.89
CA GLN A 221 8.26 -10.23 10.30
C GLN A 221 7.58 -9.08 11.03
N SER A 222 7.99 -7.83 10.80
CA SER A 222 7.38 -6.66 11.41
C SER A 222 5.90 -6.50 11.02
N PHE A 223 5.55 -6.70 9.74
CA PHE A 223 4.15 -6.68 9.29
C PHE A 223 3.32 -7.81 9.90
N MET A 224 3.84 -9.04 9.89
CA MET A 224 3.10 -10.22 10.37
C MET A 224 2.85 -10.20 11.87
N HIS A 225 3.74 -9.57 12.66
CA HIS A 225 3.63 -9.53 14.12
C HIS A 225 3.08 -8.22 14.68
N CYS A 226 2.67 -7.27 13.84
CA CYS A 226 2.03 -6.05 14.28
C CYS A 226 0.58 -6.33 14.71
N GLU A 227 0.34 -6.44 16.01
CA GLU A 227 -0.99 -6.76 16.56
C GLU A 227 -2.09 -5.80 16.10
N LYS A 228 -1.80 -4.49 16.12
CA LYS A 228 -2.75 -3.47 15.67
C LYS A 228 -3.13 -3.66 14.21
N LEU A 229 -2.16 -3.93 13.34
CA LEU A 229 -2.42 -4.19 11.92
C LEU A 229 -3.27 -5.45 11.76
N GLN A 230 -2.93 -6.54 12.47
CA GLN A 230 -3.70 -7.78 12.40
C GLN A 230 -5.16 -7.59 12.85
N GLN A 231 -5.41 -6.81 13.90
CA GLN A 231 -6.77 -6.48 14.36
C GLN A 231 -7.55 -5.70 13.30
N HIS A 232 -6.92 -4.70 12.65
CA HIS A 232 -7.54 -3.92 11.58
C HIS A 232 -7.86 -4.79 10.35
N ILE A 233 -6.94 -5.67 9.97
CA ILE A 233 -7.15 -6.58 8.83
C ILE A 233 -8.25 -7.61 9.14
N GLN A 234 -8.29 -8.15 10.36
CA GLN A 234 -9.38 -9.01 10.79
C GLN A 234 -10.74 -8.29 10.74
N PHE A 235 -10.79 -7.02 11.12
CA PHE A 235 -11.98 -6.19 11.01
C PHE A 235 -12.41 -6.03 9.55
N LEU A 236 -11.47 -5.72 8.64
CA LEU A 236 -11.74 -5.64 7.20
C LEU A 236 -12.29 -6.95 6.64
N PHE A 237 -11.77 -8.11 7.07
CA PHE A 237 -12.31 -9.42 6.65
C PHE A 237 -13.71 -9.69 7.19
N SER A 238 -13.96 -9.37 8.46
CA SER A 238 -15.24 -9.69 9.11
C SER A 238 -16.38 -8.77 8.71
N HIS A 239 -16.08 -7.52 8.31
CA HIS A 239 -17.07 -6.49 7.95
C HIS A 239 -17.02 -6.11 6.48
N GLY A 240 -16.15 -6.72 5.69
CA GLY A 240 -15.90 -6.36 4.31
C GLY A 240 -16.25 -7.44 3.30
N SER A 241 -16.38 -7.01 2.04
CA SER A 241 -16.61 -7.85 0.87
C SER A 241 -16.19 -7.12 -0.41
N LEU A 242 -16.14 -7.83 -1.54
CA LEU A 242 -15.89 -7.19 -2.85
C LEU A 242 -17.07 -6.31 -3.30
N TYR A 243 -18.28 -6.70 -2.95
CA TYR A 243 -19.50 -5.93 -3.23
C TYR A 243 -20.57 -6.23 -2.19
N LYS A 244 -21.57 -5.38 -2.10
CA LYS A 244 -22.78 -5.58 -1.29
C LYS A 244 -23.99 -5.06 -2.01
N VAL A 245 -25.12 -5.77 -1.88
CA VAL A 245 -26.43 -5.26 -2.28
C VAL A 245 -27.19 -4.86 -1.00
N TYR A 246 -27.58 -3.58 -0.91
CA TYR A 246 -28.30 -3.06 0.23
C TYR A 246 -29.39 -2.11 -0.24
N ASN A 247 -30.64 -2.34 0.21
CA ASN A 247 -31.82 -1.55 -0.20
C ASN A 247 -31.95 -1.36 -1.73
N GLY A 248 -31.62 -2.40 -2.52
CA GLY A 248 -31.67 -2.36 -3.98
C GLY A 248 -30.49 -1.62 -4.65
N ASN A 249 -29.52 -1.11 -3.87
CA ASN A 249 -28.31 -0.51 -4.39
C ASN A 249 -27.18 -1.53 -4.41
N LEU A 250 -26.41 -1.56 -5.50
CA LEU A 250 -25.16 -2.33 -5.61
C LEU A 250 -24.00 -1.42 -5.21
N LEU A 251 -23.30 -1.80 -4.15
CA LEU A 251 -22.16 -1.10 -3.60
C LEU A 251 -20.88 -1.89 -3.93
N TYR A 252 -19.89 -1.25 -4.50
CA TYR A 252 -18.56 -1.81 -4.78
C TYR A 252 -17.56 -0.66 -4.98
N HIS A 253 -16.27 -0.94 -4.83
CA HIS A 253 -15.25 0.09 -4.87
C HIS A 253 -14.89 0.54 -6.29
N GLY A 254 -14.42 -0.36 -7.12
CA GLY A 254 -13.82 -0.02 -8.41
C GLY A 254 -14.79 -0.18 -9.58
N CYS A 255 -14.49 -1.12 -10.48
CA CYS A 255 -15.32 -1.43 -11.63
C CYS A 255 -15.52 -2.95 -11.74
N ILE A 256 -16.56 -3.34 -12.43
CA ILE A 256 -16.78 -4.73 -12.86
C ILE A 256 -16.19 -4.85 -14.27
N PRO A 257 -15.13 -5.65 -14.49
CA PRO A 257 -14.52 -5.80 -15.80
C PRO A 257 -15.50 -6.43 -16.79
N LEU A 258 -15.75 -5.73 -17.91
CA LEU A 258 -16.64 -6.20 -18.96
C LEU A 258 -15.89 -6.30 -20.29
N THR A 259 -16.34 -7.22 -21.14
CA THR A 259 -15.94 -7.29 -22.55
C THR A 259 -16.61 -6.14 -23.33
N LYS A 260 -16.16 -5.92 -24.58
CA LYS A 260 -16.73 -4.86 -25.45
C LYS A 260 -18.22 -5.04 -25.75
N ASP A 261 -18.73 -6.26 -25.67
CA ASP A 261 -20.14 -6.62 -25.85
C ASP A 261 -20.94 -6.68 -24.53
N GLY A 262 -20.37 -6.19 -23.44
CA GLY A 262 -21.04 -6.02 -22.15
C GLY A 262 -21.19 -7.30 -21.32
N LYS A 263 -20.47 -8.37 -21.64
CA LYS A 263 -20.40 -9.57 -20.81
C LYS A 263 -19.29 -9.45 -19.77
N PHE A 264 -19.40 -10.22 -18.68
CA PHE A 264 -18.33 -10.29 -17.69
C PHE A 264 -17.02 -10.76 -18.33
N LEU A 265 -15.94 -10.02 -18.07
CA LEU A 265 -14.62 -10.40 -18.56
C LEU A 265 -14.15 -11.67 -17.80
N PRO A 266 -13.84 -12.77 -18.51
CA PRO A 266 -13.32 -13.95 -17.83
C PRO A 266 -11.91 -13.70 -17.29
N VAL A 267 -11.67 -14.14 -16.07
CA VAL A 267 -10.36 -14.11 -15.41
C VAL A 267 -9.88 -15.53 -15.19
N ARG A 268 -8.67 -15.83 -15.65
CA ARG A 268 -8.06 -17.15 -15.45
C ARG A 268 -7.09 -17.08 -14.27
N LEU A 269 -7.33 -17.90 -13.25
CA LEU A 269 -6.47 -18.03 -12.08
C LEU A 269 -6.29 -19.51 -11.76
N PHE A 270 -5.05 -19.96 -11.56
CA PHE A 270 -4.71 -21.34 -11.18
C PHE A 270 -5.42 -22.39 -12.05
N ALA A 271 -5.34 -22.26 -13.37
CA ALA A 271 -5.98 -23.11 -14.37
C ALA A 271 -7.52 -23.15 -14.35
N LYS A 272 -8.18 -22.31 -13.54
CA LYS A 272 -9.64 -22.12 -13.54
C LYS A 272 -10.01 -20.78 -14.15
N THR A 273 -11.13 -20.77 -14.87
CA THR A 273 -11.70 -19.53 -15.43
C THR A 273 -12.90 -19.13 -14.59
N TYR A 274 -12.92 -17.89 -14.17
CA TYR A 274 -13.99 -17.26 -13.40
C TYR A 274 -14.67 -16.21 -14.26
N THR A 275 -16.00 -16.10 -14.17
CA THR A 275 -16.82 -15.10 -14.86
C THR A 275 -17.89 -14.59 -13.90
N GLY A 276 -17.99 -13.26 -13.73
CA GLY A 276 -19.01 -12.62 -12.88
C GLY A 276 -18.61 -12.39 -11.46
#